data_3538953b7a55efb93771757b23964773
#
_entry.id   3538953b7a55efb93771757b23964773
#
_cell.length_a   1.000
_cell.length_b   1.000
_cell.length_c   1.000
_cell.angle_alpha   90.00
_cell.angle_beta   90.00
_cell.angle_gamma   90.00
#
_symmetry.space_group_name_H-M   'P 1'
#
loop_
_entity.id
_entity.type
_entity.pdbx_description
1 polymer ?
#
loop_
_entity_poly.entity_id
_entity_poly.type
_entity_poly.pdbx_seq_one_letter_code
_entity_poly.pdbx_strand_id
1 'polypeptide(L)'
;AAGLAALLKYPARFAGKKVGLVLGGGNIDPLLLASIIERGMVRAGRLARIKVSARDIPGSLAKITATVADAGANINEVHHQRAFTMLSAQNVEIELVIQTRGRDHIAQVLATLNAAGFAAAEQP
;
A
#
# COMPACT_ATOMS: atom_id res chain seq x y z
N ALA A 1 1.78 -23.55 -9.29
CA ALA A 1 0.47 -22.96 -8.91
C ALA A 1 -0.56 -22.89 -10.05
N ALA A 2 -0.23 -23.42 -11.26
CA ALA A 2 -1.16 -23.39 -12.41
C ALA A 2 -2.47 -24.14 -12.13
N GLY A 3 -2.41 -25.28 -11.42
CA GLY A 3 -3.61 -26.03 -11.02
C GLY A 3 -4.53 -25.25 -10.10
N LEU A 4 -3.98 -24.52 -9.10
CA LEU A 4 -4.77 -23.67 -8.22
C LEU A 4 -5.38 -22.47 -9.00
N ALA A 5 -4.63 -21.88 -9.93
CA ALA A 5 -5.15 -20.82 -10.78
C ALA A 5 -6.31 -21.30 -11.66
N ALA A 6 -6.26 -22.52 -12.19
CA ALA A 6 -7.34 -23.12 -12.95
C ALA A 6 -8.60 -23.34 -12.10
N LEU A 7 -8.46 -23.81 -10.86
CA LEU A 7 -9.59 -23.95 -9.91
C LEU A 7 -10.26 -22.60 -9.63
N LEU A 8 -9.48 -21.58 -9.36
CA LEU A 8 -9.99 -20.24 -9.07
C LEU A 8 -10.67 -19.60 -10.30
N LYS A 9 -10.13 -19.86 -11.50
CA LYS A 9 -10.67 -19.30 -12.75
C LYS A 9 -11.96 -20.01 -13.22
N TYR A 10 -12.09 -21.30 -12.95
CA TYR A 10 -13.21 -22.12 -13.43
C TYR A 10 -13.89 -22.88 -12.29
N PRO A 11 -14.38 -22.23 -11.23
CA PRO A 11 -14.89 -22.90 -10.04
C PRO A 11 -16.07 -23.83 -10.34
N ALA A 12 -16.94 -23.45 -11.28
CA ALA A 12 -18.11 -24.26 -11.67
C ALA A 12 -17.75 -25.64 -12.26
N ARG A 13 -16.56 -25.78 -12.88
CA ARG A 13 -16.12 -27.08 -13.46
C ARG A 13 -15.72 -28.08 -12.37
N PHE A 14 -15.40 -27.61 -11.18
CA PHE A 14 -14.84 -28.39 -10.08
C PHE A 14 -15.77 -28.47 -8.87
N ALA A 15 -16.90 -27.73 -8.89
CA ALA A 15 -17.88 -27.74 -7.81
C ALA A 15 -18.39 -29.16 -7.53
N GLY A 16 -18.42 -29.53 -6.26
CA GLY A 16 -18.84 -30.87 -5.81
C GLY A 16 -17.89 -32.02 -6.13
N LYS A 17 -16.71 -31.76 -6.71
CA LYS A 17 -15.72 -32.78 -7.05
C LYS A 17 -14.58 -32.82 -6.05
N LYS A 18 -13.99 -33.99 -5.83
CA LYS A 18 -12.71 -34.14 -5.13
C LYS A 18 -11.61 -33.89 -6.15
N VAL A 19 -10.81 -32.85 -5.95
CA VAL A 19 -9.76 -32.41 -6.86
C VAL A 19 -8.40 -32.53 -6.21
N GLY A 20 -7.51 -33.28 -6.83
CA GLY A 20 -6.09 -33.32 -6.48
C GLY A 20 -5.30 -32.30 -7.29
N LEU A 21 -4.38 -31.58 -6.65
CA LEU A 21 -3.48 -30.64 -7.30
C LEU A 21 -2.04 -31.07 -7.12
N VAL A 22 -1.28 -31.06 -8.20
CA VAL A 22 0.19 -31.18 -8.13
C VAL A 22 0.77 -29.77 -8.04
N LEU A 23 1.40 -29.46 -6.91
CA LEU A 23 2.15 -28.22 -6.72
C LEU A 23 3.54 -28.39 -7.32
N GLY A 24 3.60 -28.25 -8.66
CA GLY A 24 4.86 -28.28 -9.40
C GLY A 24 5.37 -26.88 -9.71
N GLY A 25 6.67 -26.81 -9.99
CA GLY A 25 7.38 -25.58 -10.36
C GLY A 25 7.91 -24.80 -9.15
N GLY A 26 9.19 -24.53 -9.14
CA GLY A 26 9.87 -23.69 -8.18
C GLY A 26 10.90 -22.79 -8.85
N ASN A 27 10.84 -22.75 -10.20
CA ASN A 27 11.84 -22.10 -11.05
C ASN A 27 11.39 -20.69 -11.47
N ILE A 28 10.70 -19.97 -10.57
CA ILE A 28 10.31 -18.59 -10.81
C ILE A 28 11.52 -17.66 -10.57
N ASP A 29 11.68 -16.67 -11.45
CA ASP A 29 12.63 -15.59 -11.22
C ASP A 29 12.31 -14.84 -9.92
N PRO A 30 13.29 -14.65 -9.00
CA PRO A 30 13.05 -13.98 -7.72
C PRO A 30 12.50 -12.55 -7.86
N LEU A 31 12.91 -11.79 -8.87
CA LEU A 31 12.42 -10.42 -9.10
C LEU A 31 10.96 -10.44 -9.57
N LEU A 32 10.60 -11.42 -10.40
CA LEU A 32 9.21 -11.61 -10.79
C LEU A 32 8.34 -12.02 -9.60
N LEU A 33 8.85 -12.91 -8.73
CA LEU A 33 8.15 -13.30 -7.51
C LEU A 33 7.94 -12.11 -6.58
N ALA A 34 8.96 -11.28 -6.35
CA ALA A 34 8.86 -10.05 -5.57
C ALA A 34 7.77 -9.13 -6.12
N SER A 35 7.76 -8.88 -7.43
CA SER A 35 6.74 -8.05 -8.09
C SER A 35 5.31 -8.61 -7.92
N ILE A 36 5.15 -9.94 -7.99
CA ILE A 36 3.84 -10.58 -7.79
C ILE A 36 3.37 -10.42 -6.36
N ILE A 37 4.26 -10.61 -5.37
CA ILE A 37 3.95 -10.44 -3.95
C ILE A 37 3.54 -8.99 -3.67
N GLU A 38 4.33 -8.02 -4.15
CA GLU A 38 4.07 -6.61 -3.95
C GLU A 38 2.71 -6.18 -4.52
N ARG A 39 2.42 -6.56 -5.77
CA ARG A 39 1.09 -6.33 -6.38
C ARG A 39 -0.03 -7.00 -5.61
N GLY A 40 0.21 -8.18 -5.06
CA GLY A 40 -0.73 -8.89 -4.20
C GLY A 40 -1.01 -8.11 -2.91
N MET A 41 0.02 -7.53 -2.30
CA MET A 41 -0.10 -6.68 -1.11
C MET A 41 -0.89 -5.40 -1.40
N VAL A 42 -0.61 -4.70 -2.51
CA VAL A 42 -1.38 -3.52 -2.94
C VAL A 42 -2.85 -3.88 -3.15
N ARG A 43 -3.13 -4.97 -3.86
CA ARG A 43 -4.50 -5.42 -4.11
C ARG A 43 -5.27 -5.78 -2.84
N ALA A 44 -4.58 -6.34 -1.86
CA ALA A 44 -5.14 -6.67 -0.54
C ALA A 44 -5.24 -5.47 0.41
N GLY A 45 -4.78 -4.29 0.00
CA GLY A 45 -4.69 -3.10 0.85
C GLY A 45 -3.66 -3.23 1.98
N ARG A 46 -2.67 -4.11 1.83
CA ARG A 46 -1.57 -4.30 2.79
C ARG A 46 -0.35 -3.44 2.49
N LEU A 47 -0.32 -2.85 1.32
CA LEU A 47 0.63 -1.84 0.89
C LEU A 47 -0.17 -0.75 0.19
N ALA A 48 0.02 0.50 0.57
CA ALA A 48 -0.67 1.64 -0.01
C ALA A 48 0.29 2.80 -0.18
N ARG A 49 0.07 3.57 -1.23
CA ARG A 49 0.73 4.85 -1.46
C ARG A 49 -0.22 5.96 -1.05
N ILE A 50 0.23 6.81 -0.15
CA ILE A 50 -0.53 7.96 0.30
C ILE A 50 0.24 9.25 0.04
N LYS A 51 -0.49 10.30 -0.28
CA LYS A 51 0.02 11.63 -0.48
C LYS A 51 -0.46 12.51 0.65
N VAL A 52 0.44 13.23 1.28
CA VAL A 52 0.16 14.11 2.40
C VAL A 52 0.66 15.51 2.07
N SER A 53 -0.25 16.47 2.06
CA SER A 53 0.08 17.88 1.91
C SER A 53 0.22 18.54 3.27
N ALA A 54 1.32 19.25 3.47
CA ALA A 54 1.62 19.94 4.73
C ALA A 54 2.31 21.28 4.47
N ARG A 55 2.38 22.12 5.49
CA ARG A 55 3.23 23.32 5.45
C ARG A 55 4.70 22.91 5.47
N ASP A 56 5.52 23.60 4.67
CA ASP A 56 6.99 23.38 4.66
C ASP A 56 7.65 24.12 5.83
N ILE A 57 7.44 23.57 7.02
CA ILE A 57 8.05 24.07 8.26
C ILE A 57 8.80 22.94 8.98
N PRO A 58 9.85 23.27 9.75
CA PRO A 58 10.54 22.27 10.56
C PRO A 58 9.59 21.47 11.45
N GLY A 59 9.74 20.14 11.46
CA GLY A 59 8.93 19.23 12.24
C GLY A 59 7.67 18.69 11.53
N SER A 60 7.25 19.22 10.39
CA SER A 60 6.07 18.70 9.66
C SER A 60 6.20 17.22 9.31
N LEU A 61 7.32 16.80 8.73
CA LEU A 61 7.58 15.40 8.43
C LEU A 61 7.57 14.53 9.70
N ALA A 62 8.19 15.00 10.78
CA ALA A 62 8.22 14.25 12.04
C ALA A 62 6.80 14.02 12.60
N LYS A 63 5.93 15.02 12.55
CA LYS A 63 4.52 14.88 12.97
C LYS A 63 3.75 13.91 12.08
N ILE A 64 3.92 13.97 10.77
CA ILE A 64 3.27 13.06 9.82
C ILE A 64 3.69 11.62 10.10
N THR A 65 5.00 11.36 10.22
CA THR A 65 5.50 10.00 10.46
C THR A 65 5.09 9.46 11.84
N ALA A 66 5.06 10.30 12.88
CA ALA A 66 4.53 9.93 14.19
C ALA A 66 3.04 9.59 14.12
N THR A 67 2.24 10.39 13.43
CA THR A 67 0.79 10.14 13.26
C THR A 67 0.52 8.82 12.53
N VAL A 68 1.32 8.48 11.52
CA VAL A 68 1.22 7.18 10.81
C VAL A 68 1.58 6.02 11.74
N ALA A 69 2.63 6.18 12.54
CA ALA A 69 3.06 5.17 13.53
C ALA A 69 2.00 4.96 14.63
N ASP A 70 1.42 6.03 15.17
CA ASP A 70 0.35 5.99 16.17
C ASP A 70 -0.91 5.31 15.62
N ALA A 71 -1.19 5.46 14.33
CA ALA A 71 -2.26 4.73 13.66
C ALA A 71 -1.92 3.24 13.43
N GLY A 72 -0.71 2.78 13.78
CA GLY A 72 -0.27 1.39 13.68
C GLY A 72 0.13 0.94 12.29
N ALA A 73 0.44 1.87 11.39
CA ALA A 73 0.98 1.57 10.07
C ALA A 73 2.52 1.71 10.07
N ASN A 74 3.17 0.88 9.26
CA ASN A 74 4.60 0.95 9.06
C ASN A 74 4.93 1.73 7.78
N ILE A 75 6.01 2.51 7.77
CA ILE A 75 6.43 3.30 6.61
C ILE A 75 7.55 2.55 5.89
N ASN A 76 7.34 2.27 4.62
CA ASN A 76 8.31 1.63 3.75
C ASN A 76 9.20 2.64 3.04
N GLU A 77 8.59 3.69 2.49
CA GLU A 77 9.29 4.70 1.70
C GLU A 77 8.72 6.09 2.01
N VAL A 78 9.61 7.09 1.93
CA VAL A 78 9.25 8.51 2.08
C VAL A 78 9.86 9.27 0.91
N HIS A 79 9.03 9.88 0.09
CA HIS A 79 9.43 10.78 -0.97
C HIS A 79 9.03 12.20 -0.62
N HIS A 80 10.01 13.04 -0.30
CA HIS A 80 9.80 14.43 0.08
C HIS A 80 10.27 15.34 -1.06
N GLN A 81 9.35 15.87 -1.85
CA GLN A 81 9.65 16.73 -3.00
C GLN A 81 9.30 18.18 -2.67
N ARG A 82 10.32 19.07 -2.72
CA ARG A 82 10.15 20.52 -2.52
C ARG A 82 10.19 21.31 -3.82
N ALA A 83 11.03 20.91 -4.76
CA ALA A 83 11.43 21.74 -5.90
C ALA A 83 10.57 21.57 -7.16
N PHE A 84 9.77 20.51 -7.27
CA PHE A 84 9.04 20.15 -8.49
C PHE A 84 7.53 20.06 -8.30
N THR A 85 6.97 20.82 -7.35
CA THR A 85 5.54 20.86 -7.10
C THR A 85 4.96 22.18 -7.61
N MET A 86 3.74 22.13 -8.18
CA MET A 86 2.97 23.34 -8.55
C MET A 86 2.28 23.99 -7.33
N LEU A 87 2.62 23.55 -6.12
CA LEU A 87 2.10 24.09 -4.88
C LEU A 87 2.73 25.46 -4.57
N SER A 88 2.02 26.27 -3.78
CA SER A 88 2.58 27.53 -3.27
C SER A 88 3.88 27.24 -2.50
N ALA A 89 4.84 28.16 -2.50
CA ALA A 89 6.15 28.04 -1.85
C ALA A 89 6.10 27.69 -0.34
N GLN A 90 4.92 27.72 0.28
CA GLN A 90 4.69 27.44 1.69
C GLN A 90 4.21 26.00 1.96
N ASN A 91 3.90 25.23 0.92
CA ASN A 91 3.37 23.89 1.04
C ASN A 91 4.31 22.86 0.42
N VAL A 92 4.38 21.70 1.05
CA VAL A 92 5.15 20.55 0.59
C VAL A 92 4.22 19.36 0.43
N GLU A 93 4.55 18.54 -0.54
CA GLU A 93 3.88 17.28 -0.79
C GLU A 93 4.83 16.14 -0.41
N ILE A 94 4.34 15.26 0.46
CA ILE A 94 5.08 14.11 0.95
C ILE A 94 4.33 12.87 0.50
N GLU A 95 5.00 12.03 -0.27
CA GLU A 95 4.47 10.72 -0.66
C GLU A 95 5.05 9.67 0.26
N LEU A 96 4.18 8.84 0.84
CA LEU A 96 4.54 7.74 1.72
C LEU A 96 4.03 6.43 1.14
N VAL A 97 4.90 5.42 1.12
CA VAL A 97 4.48 4.03 0.92
C VAL A 97 4.36 3.39 2.29
N ILE A 98 3.15 3.00 2.67
CA ILE A 98 2.83 2.46 4.00
C ILE A 98 2.39 1.01 3.94
N GLN A 99 2.78 0.24 4.95
CA GLN A 99 2.26 -1.11 5.18
C GLN A 99 1.10 -1.04 6.18
N THR A 100 0.01 -1.69 5.82
CA THR A 100 -1.23 -1.72 6.60
C THR A 100 -1.76 -3.15 6.76
N ARG A 101 -2.84 -3.31 7.53
CA ARG A 101 -3.51 -4.60 7.74
C ARG A 101 -4.63 -4.89 6.74
N GLY A 102 -4.96 -3.93 5.85
CA GLY A 102 -6.04 -4.05 4.87
C GLY A 102 -6.68 -2.69 4.57
N ARG A 103 -7.69 -2.68 3.74
CA ARG A 103 -8.37 -1.45 3.26
C ARG A 103 -8.94 -0.59 4.38
N ASP A 104 -9.56 -1.19 5.38
CA ASP A 104 -10.12 -0.45 6.52
C ASP A 104 -9.02 0.26 7.32
N HIS A 105 -7.84 -0.35 7.42
CA HIS A 105 -6.72 0.27 8.10
C HIS A 105 -6.13 1.45 7.30
N ILE A 106 -6.13 1.39 5.97
CA ILE A 106 -5.76 2.55 5.13
C ILE A 106 -6.71 3.72 5.42
N ALA A 107 -8.02 3.46 5.44
CA ALA A 107 -9.02 4.48 5.76
C ALA A 107 -8.81 5.08 7.16
N GLN A 108 -8.48 4.26 8.15
CA GLN A 108 -8.15 4.71 9.50
C GLN A 108 -6.92 5.62 9.53
N VAL A 109 -5.83 5.25 8.85
CA VAL A 109 -4.60 6.05 8.76
C VAL A 109 -4.89 7.42 8.13
N LEU A 110 -5.64 7.44 7.01
CA LEU A 110 -6.03 8.68 6.34
C LEU A 110 -6.90 9.56 7.25
N ALA A 111 -7.88 8.97 7.96
CA ALA A 111 -8.72 9.70 8.89
C ALA A 111 -7.89 10.32 10.03
N THR A 112 -6.92 9.58 10.58
CA THR A 112 -6.04 10.07 11.65
C THR A 112 -5.16 11.23 11.17
N LEU A 113 -4.58 11.14 9.97
CA LEU A 113 -3.80 12.22 9.37
C LEU A 113 -4.66 13.48 9.12
N ASN A 114 -5.85 13.31 8.56
CA ASN A 114 -6.77 14.43 8.31
C ASN A 114 -7.25 15.08 9.62
N ALA A 115 -7.52 14.30 10.67
CA ALA A 115 -7.85 14.81 11.99
C ALA A 115 -6.70 15.58 12.64
N ALA A 116 -5.45 15.21 12.35
CA ALA A 116 -4.25 15.92 12.79
C ALA A 116 -3.97 17.21 12.00
N GLY A 117 -4.82 17.56 11.03
CA GLY A 117 -4.73 18.78 10.23
C GLY A 117 -3.89 18.65 8.95
N PHE A 118 -3.55 17.44 8.53
CA PHE A 118 -2.88 17.18 7.26
C PHE A 118 -3.91 16.80 6.19
N ALA A 119 -3.72 17.29 4.95
CA ALA A 119 -4.54 16.83 3.83
C ALA A 119 -3.92 15.56 3.27
N ALA A 120 -4.49 14.40 3.61
CA ALA A 120 -4.00 13.09 3.20
C ALA A 120 -5.00 12.34 2.32
N ALA A 121 -4.51 11.72 1.25
CA ALA A 121 -5.29 10.91 0.31
C ALA A 121 -4.49 9.70 -0.18
N GLU A 122 -5.19 8.59 -0.45
CA GLU A 122 -4.60 7.43 -1.15
C GLU A 122 -4.37 7.78 -2.62
N GLN A 123 -3.23 7.37 -3.16
CA GLN A 123 -2.93 7.42 -4.59
C GLN A 123 -3.14 6.05 -5.22
N PRO A 124 -3.73 6.00 -6.41
CA PRO A 124 -3.93 4.76 -7.15
C PRO A 124 -2.61 4.13 -7.62
#